data_f6678c8cbca5d1e217ca4aac4b8ef9f9
#
_entry.id   f6678c8cbca5d1e217ca4aac4b8ef9f9
#
_cell.length_a   1.000
_cell.length_b   1.000
_cell.length_c   1.000
_cell.angle_alpha   90.00
_cell.angle_beta   90.00
_cell.angle_gamma   90.00
#
_symmetry.space_group_name_H-M   'P 1'
#
loop_
_entity.id
_entity.type
_entity.pdbx_description
1 polymer ?
#
loop_
_entity_poly.entity_id
_entity_poly.type
_entity_poly.pdbx_seq_one_letter_code
_entity_poly.pdbx_strand_id
1 'polypeptide(L)'
;MDNPETKLIVYGSLAPGGVNAFLLAGLSGEWRPCRIRGRMGAYLGFKSFRYDPQGPEHPAWLLASAGLPRIMPELDDFEGEAYERLVIPARVEGRWVMAQVYAGKYSDERVFDPGA
;
A
#
# COMPACT_ATOMS: atom_id res chain seq x y z
N MET A 1 -7.99 7.57 17.92
CA MET A 1 -6.67 6.94 17.98
C MET A 1 -6.43 6.10 16.76
N ASP A 2 -5.32 6.33 16.12
CA ASP A 2 -5.03 5.60 14.92
C ASP A 2 -4.62 4.17 15.23
N ASN A 3 -5.26 3.24 14.56
CA ASN A 3 -4.94 1.84 14.69
C ASN A 3 -4.49 1.33 13.32
N PRO A 4 -3.17 1.12 13.13
CA PRO A 4 -2.70 0.67 11.81
C PRO A 4 -3.29 -0.66 11.37
N GLU A 5 -3.71 -1.50 12.29
CA GLU A 5 -4.28 -2.80 11.95
C GLU A 5 -5.55 -2.68 11.12
N THR A 6 -6.24 -1.56 11.24
CA THR A 6 -7.48 -1.34 10.49
C THR A 6 -7.29 -0.40 9.31
N LYS A 7 -6.04 -0.14 8.93
CA LYS A 7 -5.75 0.79 7.83
C LYS A 7 -4.75 0.15 6.88
N LEU A 8 -5.07 0.20 5.60
CA LEU A 8 -4.23 -0.39 4.56
C LEU A 8 -4.06 0.59 3.40
N ILE A 9 -2.82 0.84 3.04
CA ILE A 9 -2.48 1.64 1.88
C ILE A 9 -2.35 0.71 0.68
N VAL A 10 -3.03 1.05 -0.42
CA VAL A 10 -2.89 0.31 -1.66
C VAL A 10 -2.53 1.27 -2.78
N TYR A 11 -1.63 0.86 -3.64
CA TYR A 11 -1.11 1.71 -4.70
C TYR A 11 -1.07 1.02 -6.07
N GLY A 12 -1.53 -0.23 -6.13
CA GLY A 12 -1.44 -1.02 -7.34
C GLY A 12 -2.70 -1.83 -7.57
N SER A 13 -2.55 -3.14 -7.78
CA SER A 13 -3.66 -3.98 -8.23
C SER A 13 -4.79 -4.11 -7.22
N LEU A 14 -4.54 -3.86 -5.94
CA LEU A 14 -5.58 -3.90 -4.90
C LEU A 14 -6.37 -2.60 -4.82
N ALA A 15 -5.92 -1.53 -5.46
CA ALA A 15 -6.58 -0.24 -5.37
C ALA A 15 -7.93 -0.28 -6.08
N PRO A 16 -8.84 0.65 -5.74
CA PRO A 16 -10.13 0.72 -6.45
C PRO A 16 -9.90 0.80 -7.95
N GLY A 17 -10.59 -0.08 -8.68
CA GLY A 17 -10.42 -0.18 -10.12
C GLY A 17 -9.25 -1.06 -10.57
N GLY A 18 -8.42 -1.53 -9.64
CA GLY A 18 -7.32 -2.42 -9.99
C GLY A 18 -7.80 -3.84 -10.24
N VAL A 19 -6.95 -4.65 -10.87
CA VAL A 19 -7.34 -6.00 -11.27
C VAL A 19 -7.62 -6.92 -10.09
N ASN A 20 -7.06 -6.63 -8.94
CA ASN A 20 -7.27 -7.44 -7.74
C ASN A 20 -8.11 -6.71 -6.68
N ALA A 21 -8.80 -5.65 -7.09
CA ALA A 21 -9.63 -4.88 -6.16
C ALA A 21 -10.70 -5.74 -5.50
N PHE A 22 -11.13 -6.82 -6.16
CA PHE A 22 -12.17 -7.68 -5.63
C PHE A 22 -11.79 -8.31 -4.28
N LEU A 23 -10.49 -8.42 -3.99
CA LEU A 23 -10.04 -9.01 -2.74
C LEU A 23 -10.45 -8.16 -1.53
N LEU A 24 -10.64 -6.87 -1.73
CA LEU A 24 -11.03 -5.96 -0.66
C LEU A 24 -12.49 -5.53 -0.77
N ALA A 25 -13.19 -5.92 -1.84
CA ALA A 25 -14.52 -5.41 -2.11
C ALA A 25 -15.56 -5.82 -1.08
N GLY A 26 -15.33 -6.92 -0.39
CA GLY A 26 -16.29 -7.39 0.62
C GLY A 26 -16.16 -6.71 1.97
N LEU A 27 -15.17 -5.84 2.14
CA LEU A 27 -14.98 -5.17 3.42
C LEU A 27 -15.81 -3.90 3.50
N SER A 28 -16.46 -3.72 4.63
CA SER A 28 -17.07 -2.44 4.96
C SER A 28 -15.97 -1.49 5.35
N GLY A 29 -16.02 -0.27 4.88
CA GLY A 29 -15.00 0.67 5.27
C GLY A 29 -15.05 1.90 4.41
N GLU A 30 -14.03 2.71 4.56
CA GLU A 30 -13.95 3.99 3.92
C GLU A 30 -12.67 4.07 3.12
N TRP A 31 -12.79 4.49 1.88
CA TRP A 31 -11.66 4.72 1.00
C TRP A 31 -11.36 6.21 0.92
N ARG A 32 -10.09 6.57 1.08
CA ARG A 32 -9.66 7.96 0.95
C ARG A 32 -8.38 8.04 0.14
N PRO A 33 -8.24 9.04 -0.71
CA PRO A 33 -6.95 9.26 -1.36
C PRO A 33 -5.90 9.63 -0.32
N CYS A 34 -4.68 9.18 -0.54
CA CYS A 34 -3.58 9.52 0.34
C CYS A 34 -2.30 9.70 -0.45
N ARG A 35 -1.26 10.17 0.23
CA ARG A 35 0.06 10.33 -0.33
C ARG A 35 1.06 9.60 0.54
N ILE A 36 1.98 8.90 -0.08
CA ILE A 36 3.03 8.18 0.62
C ILE A 36 4.38 8.56 0.04
N ARG A 37 5.41 8.55 0.88
CA ARG A 37 6.75 8.89 0.45
C ARG A 37 7.55 7.65 0.21
N GLY A 38 8.27 7.63 -0.91
CA GLY A 38 9.12 6.50 -1.20
C GLY A 38 9.46 6.44 -2.67
N ARG A 39 9.89 5.27 -3.08
CA ARG A 39 10.31 5.04 -4.44
C ARG A 39 9.42 4.00 -5.06
N MET A 40 8.98 4.29 -6.28
CA MET A 40 8.07 3.40 -6.98
C MET A 40 8.81 2.73 -8.11
N GLY A 41 8.69 1.42 -8.19
CA GLY A 41 9.26 0.65 -9.27
C GLY A 41 8.27 -0.38 -9.76
N ALA A 42 8.79 -1.42 -10.39
CA ALA A 42 7.97 -2.51 -10.90
C ALA A 42 8.68 -3.83 -10.68
N TYR A 43 7.91 -4.87 -10.47
CA TYR A 43 8.42 -6.22 -10.38
C TYR A 43 7.42 -7.16 -11.01
N LEU A 44 7.84 -7.87 -12.05
CA LEU A 44 7.00 -8.84 -12.77
C LEU A 44 5.67 -8.23 -13.23
N GLY A 45 5.71 -6.99 -13.68
CA GLY A 45 4.53 -6.33 -14.22
C GLY A 45 3.65 -5.63 -13.18
N PHE A 46 4.00 -5.71 -11.91
CA PHE A 46 3.24 -5.06 -10.85
C PHE A 46 4.06 -3.95 -10.22
N LYS A 47 3.37 -2.96 -9.67
CA LYS A 47 4.05 -1.88 -8.96
C LYS A 47 4.73 -2.41 -7.72
N SER A 48 5.92 -1.89 -7.45
CA SER A 48 6.71 -2.27 -6.30
C SER A 48 7.14 -0.99 -5.59
N PHE A 49 6.66 -0.80 -4.37
CA PHE A 49 6.92 0.42 -3.61
C PHE A 49 7.95 0.13 -2.53
N ARG A 50 8.91 1.03 -2.37
CA ARG A 50 9.88 0.96 -1.28
C ARG A 50 9.74 2.22 -0.44
N TYR A 51 9.54 2.06 0.87
CA TYR A 51 9.40 3.20 1.75
C TYR A 51 10.72 3.96 1.87
N ASP A 52 10.63 5.29 1.76
CA ASP A 52 11.76 6.18 1.92
C ASP A 52 11.22 7.52 2.37
N PRO A 53 11.44 7.90 3.64
CA PRO A 53 10.89 9.14 4.16
C PRO A 53 11.42 10.38 3.47
N GLN A 54 12.51 10.25 2.72
CA GLN A 54 13.10 11.33 1.96
C GLN A 54 12.74 11.26 0.49
N GLY A 55 11.97 10.27 0.10
CA GLY A 55 11.61 10.10 -1.30
C GLY A 55 10.45 10.99 -1.71
N PRO A 56 10.14 10.98 -3.00
CA PRO A 56 9.01 11.77 -3.49
C PRO A 56 7.68 11.20 -3.01
N GLU A 57 6.65 12.04 -3.06
CA GLU A 57 5.30 11.60 -2.73
C GLU A 57 4.66 10.93 -3.92
N HIS A 58 3.89 9.89 -3.62
CA HIS A 58 3.13 9.17 -4.63
C HIS A 58 1.67 9.09 -4.20
N PRO A 59 0.74 9.17 -5.15
CA PRO A 59 -0.67 8.99 -4.81
C PRO A 59 -0.96 7.53 -4.51
N ALA A 60 -1.85 7.31 -3.56
CA ALA A 60 -2.28 5.97 -3.18
C ALA A 60 -3.67 6.08 -2.59
N TRP A 61 -4.22 4.95 -2.16
CA TRP A 61 -5.52 4.90 -1.52
C TRP A 61 -5.37 4.31 -0.13
N LEU A 62 -6.11 4.85 0.81
CA LEU A 62 -6.17 4.32 2.17
C LEU A 62 -7.53 3.69 2.39
N LEU A 63 -7.55 2.43 2.78
CA LEU A 63 -8.76 1.77 3.22
C LEU A 63 -8.75 1.70 4.74
N ALA A 64 -9.79 2.24 5.37
CA ALA A 64 -9.99 2.09 6.80
C ALA A 64 -11.16 1.13 6.99
N SER A 65 -10.90 -0.02 7.60
CA SER A 65 -11.92 -1.05 7.77
C SER A 65 -11.62 -1.89 9.00
N ALA A 66 -12.61 -2.05 9.86
CA ALA A 66 -12.48 -2.90 11.03
C ALA A 66 -12.34 -4.38 10.65
N GLY A 67 -12.68 -4.74 9.42
CA GLY A 67 -12.56 -6.11 8.96
C GLY A 67 -11.18 -6.51 8.47
N LEU A 68 -10.25 -5.55 8.34
CA LEU A 68 -8.92 -5.84 7.82
C LEU A 68 -8.17 -6.92 8.59
N PRO A 69 -8.14 -6.89 9.93
CA PRO A 69 -7.36 -7.92 10.64
C PRO A 69 -7.76 -9.34 10.27
N ARG A 70 -9.02 -9.55 9.92
CA ARG A 70 -9.51 -10.88 9.59
C ARG A 70 -8.97 -11.38 8.26
N ILE A 71 -8.72 -10.48 7.31
CA ILE A 71 -8.30 -10.91 5.98
C ILE A 71 -6.81 -10.71 5.73
N MET A 72 -6.08 -10.05 6.63
CA MET A 72 -4.67 -9.78 6.38
C MET A 72 -3.85 -11.05 6.15
N PRO A 73 -4.09 -12.17 6.87
CA PRO A 73 -3.32 -13.38 6.55
C PRO A 73 -3.52 -13.85 5.11
N GLU A 74 -4.73 -13.72 4.57
CA GLU A 74 -4.98 -14.09 3.17
C GLU A 74 -4.28 -13.15 2.21
N LEU A 75 -4.28 -11.86 2.54
CA LEU A 75 -3.57 -10.88 1.70
C LEU A 75 -2.06 -11.11 1.74
N ASP A 76 -1.53 -11.46 2.91
CA ASP A 76 -0.10 -11.78 3.03
C ASP A 76 0.26 -12.94 2.09
N ASP A 77 -0.58 -13.97 2.07
CA ASP A 77 -0.36 -15.11 1.19
C ASP A 77 -0.48 -14.70 -0.27
N PHE A 78 -1.44 -13.86 -0.58
CA PHE A 78 -1.65 -13.40 -1.94
C PHE A 78 -0.45 -12.58 -2.43
N GLU A 79 0.07 -11.68 -1.60
CA GLU A 79 1.20 -10.84 -1.98
C GLU A 79 2.49 -11.65 -2.11
N GLY A 80 2.64 -12.65 -1.27
CA GLY A 80 3.75 -13.59 -1.36
C GLY A 80 5.08 -13.03 -0.94
N GLU A 81 6.14 -13.75 -1.28
CA GLU A 81 7.49 -13.43 -0.83
C GLU A 81 8.06 -12.17 -1.43
N ALA A 82 7.50 -11.69 -2.54
CA ALA A 82 8.04 -10.50 -3.21
C ALA A 82 7.72 -9.23 -2.45
N TYR A 83 6.83 -9.31 -1.47
CA TYR A 83 6.38 -8.12 -0.73
C TYR A 83 6.50 -8.35 0.77
N GLU A 84 6.61 -7.25 1.48
CA GLU A 84 6.73 -7.24 2.93
C GLU A 84 5.74 -6.23 3.47
N ARG A 85 4.98 -6.61 4.49
CA ARG A 85 3.99 -5.71 5.08
C ARG A 85 4.65 -4.84 6.13
N LEU A 86 4.57 -3.54 5.94
CA LEU A 86 5.16 -2.54 6.82
C LEU A 86 4.09 -1.57 7.31
N VAL A 87 4.39 -0.85 8.38
CA VAL A 87 3.56 0.27 8.84
C VAL A 87 4.31 1.55 8.54
N ILE A 88 3.71 2.43 7.76
CA ILE A 88 4.34 3.69 7.36
C ILE A 88 3.36 4.85 7.54
N PRO A 89 3.84 6.09 7.58
CA PRO A 89 2.93 7.23 7.58
C PRO A 89 2.39 7.50 6.19
N ALA A 90 1.10 7.82 6.14
CA ALA A 90 0.45 8.27 4.92
C ALA A 90 -0.20 9.61 5.21
N ARG A 91 -0.20 10.50 4.24
CA ARG A 91 -0.81 11.82 4.41
C ARG A 91 -2.22 11.77 3.82
N VAL A 92 -3.20 12.01 4.68
CA VAL A 92 -4.62 11.99 4.31
C VAL A 92 -5.22 13.32 4.73
N GLU A 93 -5.64 14.11 3.76
CA GLU A 93 -6.28 15.40 4.05
C GLU A 93 -5.44 16.27 4.98
N GLY A 94 -4.14 16.33 4.73
CA GLY A 94 -3.23 17.15 5.50
C GLY A 94 -2.78 16.56 6.83
N ARG A 95 -3.23 15.36 7.18
CA ARG A 95 -2.86 14.70 8.42
C ARG A 95 -2.06 13.45 8.15
N TRP A 96 -1.17 13.14 9.08
CA TRP A 96 -0.39 11.90 9.00
C TRP A 96 -1.11 10.78 9.73
N VAL A 97 -1.26 9.66 9.07
CA VAL A 97 -1.95 8.48 9.58
C VAL A 97 -1.03 7.29 9.38
N MET A 98 -0.84 6.49 10.42
CA MET A 98 -0.02 5.29 10.30
C MET A 98 -0.87 4.16 9.73
N ALA A 99 -0.36 3.50 8.72
CA ALA A 99 -1.12 2.46 8.04
C ALA A 99 -0.20 1.40 7.47
N GLN A 100 -0.76 0.22 7.24
CA GLN A 100 -0.03 -0.89 6.66
C GLN A 100 0.12 -0.69 5.16
N VAL A 101 1.22 -1.19 4.61
CA VAL A 101 1.43 -1.20 3.17
C VAL A 101 2.24 -2.43 2.81
N TYR A 102 2.01 -2.96 1.63
CA TYR A 102 2.85 -4.03 1.10
C TYR A 102 3.97 -3.41 0.29
N ALA A 103 5.17 -3.41 0.87
CA ALA A 103 6.34 -2.86 0.21
C ALA A 103 7.04 -3.96 -0.57
N GLY A 104 7.53 -3.63 -1.75
CA GLY A 104 8.24 -4.60 -2.58
C GLY A 104 9.64 -4.85 -2.07
N LYS A 105 10.05 -6.11 -2.07
CA LYS A 105 11.41 -6.49 -1.74
C LYS A 105 12.32 -6.42 -2.96
N TYR A 106 11.76 -6.53 -4.14
CA TYR A 106 12.51 -6.60 -5.39
C TYR A 106 11.97 -5.59 -6.38
N SER A 107 12.79 -5.22 -7.34
CA SER A 107 12.31 -4.48 -8.49
C SER A 107 13.06 -4.97 -9.70
N ASP A 108 12.43 -4.84 -10.86
CA ASP A 108 13.05 -5.16 -12.13
C ASP A 108 14.08 -4.08 -12.40
N GLU A 109 15.25 -4.48 -12.73
CA GLU A 109 16.34 -3.57 -12.98
C GLU A 109 16.47 -2.59 -11.85
N ARG A 110 16.90 -1.44 -12.12
CA ARG A 110 17.19 -0.46 -11.11
C ARG A 110 16.06 0.48 -10.93
N VAL A 111 14.88 -0.02 -10.95
CA VAL A 111 13.79 0.86 -11.10
C VAL A 111 13.20 1.45 -9.88
N PHE A 112 13.76 1.29 -8.75
CA PHE A 112 13.39 2.19 -7.67
C PHE A 112 14.04 3.53 -7.97
N ASP A 113 13.68 4.06 -9.09
CA ASP A 113 14.31 5.21 -9.62
C ASP A 113 14.00 6.44 -8.79
N PRO A 114 15.00 7.05 -8.26
CA PRO A 114 14.84 8.19 -7.40
C PRO A 114 14.45 9.44 -8.14
N GLY A 115 14.91 9.56 -9.35
CA GLY A 115 14.82 10.81 -9.98
C GLY A 115 13.60 11.01 -10.77
N ALA A 116 12.98 9.95 -10.97
CA ALA A 116 11.88 9.96 -11.87
C ALA A 116 10.81 10.89 -11.43
#